data_223318db1b590fcb3692544595b051c1
#
_entry.id   223318db1b590fcb3692544595b051c1
#
_cell.length_a   1.000
_cell.length_b   1.000
_cell.length_c   1.000
_cell.angle_alpha   90.00
_cell.angle_beta   90.00
_cell.angle_gamma   90.00
#
_symmetry.space_group_name_H-M   'P 1'
#
loop_
_entity.id
_entity.type
_entity.pdbx_description
1 polymer ?
#
loop_
_entity_poly.entity_id
_entity_poly.type
_entity_poly.pdbx_seq_one_letter_code
_entity_poly.pdbx_strand_id
1 'polypeptide(L)'
;MAYEYNLAPKALSEQCAAFKKQYPTLDDLPTDEYIMMPKYDGCLAIILPDGIITRTGEPITSIPQCLDGAANLMPGHVLFGEVYKWGAPFKEISGAFRRHKPQPGLFVMMFDAVPFEDWSARKCDKPYIERYTALQNAWCRNPTVSLMVAPTLDLVAPQAFANAMVAQGGHDGAILRRKDAPWMAGASKNGEAIKVKPVQSLDLEVHGWFRGKGKHANRAGGITVLYRGVQTDVGTGFSDREREEIAAAGQAPCGIAEVEFMELTEDGKLREPRFKGWRYDKEQPDT
;
A
#
# COMPACT_ATOMS: atom_id res chain seq x y z
N MET A 1 5.52 -3.88 -31.31
CA MET A 1 5.08 -5.11 -30.64
C MET A 1 4.37 -4.68 -29.39
N ALA A 2 3.09 -5.05 -29.21
CA ALA A 2 2.42 -4.80 -27.95
C ALA A 2 3.02 -5.76 -26.93
N TYR A 3 3.79 -5.24 -25.97
CA TYR A 3 4.21 -6.00 -24.81
C TYR A 3 2.95 -6.43 -24.06
N GLU A 4 2.72 -7.72 -23.86
CA GLU A 4 1.82 -8.16 -22.80
C GLU A 4 2.48 -7.74 -21.49
N TYR A 5 1.99 -6.66 -20.91
CA TYR A 5 2.64 -5.95 -19.80
C TYR A 5 2.73 -6.82 -18.56
N ASN A 6 3.95 -7.20 -18.22
CA ASN A 6 4.26 -7.89 -16.98
C ASN A 6 4.27 -6.87 -15.85
N LEU A 7 3.13 -6.76 -15.20
CA LEU A 7 2.96 -5.84 -14.09
C LEU A 7 3.93 -6.16 -12.96
N ALA A 8 4.47 -5.12 -12.34
CA ALA A 8 5.22 -5.28 -11.10
C ALA A 8 4.41 -6.11 -10.07
N PRO A 9 5.05 -6.91 -9.22
CA PRO A 9 4.38 -7.66 -8.18
C PRO A 9 3.50 -6.74 -7.34
N LYS A 10 2.22 -7.10 -7.19
CA LYS A 10 1.29 -6.36 -6.35
C LYS A 10 1.41 -6.86 -4.93
N ALA A 11 1.85 -6.00 -4.01
CA ALA A 11 1.98 -6.35 -2.60
C ALA A 11 0.66 -6.86 -2.01
N LEU A 12 0.76 -7.93 -1.22
CA LEU A 12 -0.34 -8.50 -0.46
C LEU A 12 -0.77 -7.51 0.64
N SER A 13 -2.04 -7.46 0.96
CA SER A 13 -2.49 -6.70 2.13
C SER A 13 -2.37 -7.58 3.38
N GLU A 14 -1.89 -7.00 4.48
CA GLU A 14 -1.89 -7.63 5.81
C GLU A 14 -3.30 -8.00 6.28
N GLN A 15 -4.32 -7.37 5.69
CA GLN A 15 -5.73 -7.68 5.94
C GLN A 15 -6.26 -8.84 5.09
N CYS A 16 -5.46 -9.37 4.17
CA CYS A 16 -5.86 -10.48 3.32
C CYS A 16 -6.02 -11.78 4.12
N ALA A 17 -7.09 -12.53 3.84
CA ALA A 17 -7.34 -13.81 4.52
C ALA A 17 -6.22 -14.84 4.32
N ALA A 18 -5.55 -14.83 3.15
CA ALA A 18 -4.41 -15.71 2.89
C ALA A 18 -3.20 -15.37 3.78
N PHE A 19 -2.94 -14.08 4.00
CA PHE A 19 -1.89 -13.64 4.93
C PHE A 19 -2.23 -14.03 6.36
N LYS A 20 -3.44 -13.71 6.85
CA LYS A 20 -3.87 -14.00 8.23
C LYS A 20 -3.94 -15.48 8.57
N LYS A 21 -4.08 -16.33 7.58
CA LYS A 21 -4.02 -17.80 7.79
C LYS A 21 -2.61 -18.26 8.16
N GLN A 22 -1.59 -17.62 7.61
CA GLN A 22 -0.18 -17.95 7.85
C GLN A 22 0.39 -17.14 9.02
N TYR A 23 0.07 -15.85 9.07
CA TYR A 23 0.51 -14.91 10.10
C TYR A 23 -0.72 -14.17 10.63
N PRO A 24 -1.25 -14.54 11.81
CA PRO A 24 -2.42 -13.89 12.41
C PRO A 24 -2.24 -12.39 12.61
N THR A 25 -1.02 -11.97 12.97
CA THR A 25 -0.62 -10.56 13.12
C THR A 25 0.68 -10.26 12.37
N LEU A 26 1.03 -9.00 12.25
CA LEU A 26 2.32 -8.59 11.67
C LEU A 26 3.51 -8.96 12.58
N ASP A 27 3.28 -9.09 13.88
CA ASP A 27 4.31 -9.43 14.86
C ASP A 27 4.71 -10.92 14.81
N ASP A 28 3.89 -11.76 14.14
CA ASP A 28 4.21 -13.17 13.90
C ASP A 28 5.15 -13.37 12.71
N LEU A 29 5.50 -12.31 11.98
CA LEU A 29 6.45 -12.40 10.87
C LEU A 29 7.86 -12.68 11.36
N PRO A 30 8.61 -13.60 10.71
CA PRO A 30 10.01 -13.83 11.03
C PRO A 30 10.85 -12.59 10.69
N THR A 31 11.44 -11.98 11.73
CA THR A 31 12.12 -10.68 11.62
C THR A 31 13.40 -10.72 10.79
N ASP A 32 14.04 -11.88 10.73
CA ASP A 32 15.25 -12.12 9.94
C ASP A 32 14.99 -12.36 8.46
N GLU A 33 13.77 -12.77 8.09
CA GLU A 33 13.37 -13.03 6.71
C GLU A 33 12.90 -11.78 5.95
N TYR A 34 12.50 -10.73 6.65
CA TYR A 34 11.92 -9.52 6.05
C TYR A 34 12.77 -8.29 6.30
N ILE A 35 12.65 -7.35 5.38
CA ILE A 35 13.05 -5.95 5.55
C ILE A 35 11.83 -5.07 5.30
N MET A 36 11.83 -3.87 5.85
CA MET A 36 10.78 -2.89 5.63
C MET A 36 11.30 -1.63 4.96
N MET A 37 10.44 -0.96 4.22
CA MET A 37 10.72 0.30 3.55
C MET A 37 9.50 1.23 3.60
N PRO A 38 9.69 2.55 3.50
CA PRO A 38 8.58 3.49 3.35
C PRO A 38 7.75 3.14 2.12
N LYS A 39 6.42 3.20 2.25
CA LYS A 39 5.50 3.16 1.11
C LYS A 39 5.27 4.59 0.63
N TYR A 40 5.98 4.98 -0.41
CA TYR A 40 5.83 6.31 -1.00
C TYR A 40 4.43 6.47 -1.60
N ASP A 41 3.82 7.64 -1.38
CA ASP A 41 2.51 7.98 -1.93
C ASP A 41 2.67 8.65 -3.30
N GLY A 42 2.90 7.82 -4.32
CA GLY A 42 3.20 8.24 -5.68
C GLY A 42 2.53 7.35 -6.73
N CYS A 43 3.17 7.25 -7.89
CA CYS A 43 2.72 6.42 -9.00
C CYS A 43 3.80 5.42 -9.38
N LEU A 44 3.44 4.14 -9.51
CA LEU A 44 4.38 3.13 -9.98
C LEU A 44 4.87 3.45 -11.40
N ALA A 45 6.18 3.50 -11.57
CA ALA A 45 6.85 3.49 -12.87
C ALA A 45 7.63 2.19 -13.07
N ILE A 46 7.54 1.65 -14.26
CA ILE A 46 8.36 0.54 -14.75
C ILE A 46 9.26 1.13 -15.84
N ILE A 47 10.56 1.18 -15.58
CA ILE A 47 11.54 1.76 -16.51
C ILE A 47 12.18 0.61 -17.26
N LEU A 48 11.85 0.51 -18.54
CA LEU A 48 12.39 -0.44 -19.50
C LEU A 48 13.67 0.13 -20.14
N PRO A 49 14.49 -0.67 -20.80
CA PRO A 49 15.66 -0.16 -21.54
C PRO A 49 15.33 0.89 -22.60
N ASP A 50 14.12 0.85 -23.16
CA ASP A 50 13.67 1.70 -24.27
C ASP A 50 12.49 2.60 -23.98
N GLY A 51 12.00 2.62 -22.72
CA GLY A 51 10.85 3.46 -22.35
C GLY A 51 10.41 3.32 -20.91
N ILE A 52 9.42 4.12 -20.54
CA ILE A 52 8.80 4.08 -19.22
C ILE A 52 7.32 3.80 -19.38
N ILE A 53 6.78 2.89 -18.58
CA ILE A 53 5.37 2.54 -18.59
C ILE A 53 4.76 2.61 -17.18
N THR A 54 3.45 2.80 -17.13
CA THR A 54 2.66 2.68 -15.90
C THR A 54 2.49 1.22 -15.51
N ARG A 55 1.87 0.98 -14.37
CA ARG A 55 1.43 -0.35 -13.92
C ARG A 55 0.56 -1.09 -14.95
N THR A 56 -0.26 -0.36 -15.71
CA THR A 56 -1.18 -0.90 -16.71
C THR A 56 -0.60 -0.94 -18.11
N GLY A 57 0.68 -0.52 -18.24
CA GLY A 57 1.42 -0.57 -19.48
C GLY A 57 1.30 0.68 -20.36
N GLU A 58 0.65 1.73 -19.88
CA GLU A 58 0.56 2.98 -20.62
C GLU A 58 1.93 3.69 -20.69
N PRO A 59 2.37 4.14 -21.87
CA PRO A 59 3.66 4.79 -22.01
C PRO A 59 3.68 6.15 -21.30
N ILE A 60 4.82 6.46 -20.69
CA ILE A 60 5.06 7.69 -19.93
C ILE A 60 6.20 8.48 -20.58
N THR A 61 5.92 9.76 -20.87
CA THR A 61 6.86 10.69 -21.46
C THR A 61 7.22 11.88 -20.54
N SER A 62 6.60 11.93 -19.37
CA SER A 62 6.76 13.05 -18.42
C SER A 62 8.09 13.05 -17.66
N ILE A 63 8.80 11.93 -17.60
CA ILE A 63 10.05 11.77 -16.83
C ILE A 63 11.20 11.21 -17.70
N PRO A 64 11.54 11.80 -18.85
CA PRO A 64 12.60 11.30 -19.74
C PRO A 64 13.97 11.23 -19.03
N GLN A 65 14.24 12.14 -18.10
CA GLN A 65 15.46 12.14 -17.28
C GLN A 65 15.68 10.87 -16.47
N CYS A 66 14.58 10.15 -16.14
CA CYS A 66 14.68 8.88 -15.43
C CYS A 66 15.07 7.73 -16.37
N LEU A 67 14.67 7.78 -17.64
CA LEU A 67 15.07 6.78 -18.64
C LEU A 67 16.58 6.88 -18.91
N ASP A 68 17.09 8.09 -19.13
CA ASP A 68 18.52 8.32 -19.32
C ASP A 68 19.35 7.89 -18.11
N GLY A 69 18.84 8.19 -16.90
CA GLY A 69 19.44 7.75 -15.65
C GLY A 69 19.51 6.23 -15.53
N ALA A 70 18.43 5.52 -15.88
CA ALA A 70 18.34 4.08 -15.80
C ALA A 70 19.29 3.36 -16.77
N ALA A 71 19.39 3.85 -18.00
CA ALA A 71 20.30 3.32 -19.02
C ALA A 71 21.78 3.35 -18.58
N ASN A 72 22.15 4.38 -17.81
CA ASN A 72 23.49 4.52 -17.26
C ASN A 72 23.70 3.76 -15.94
N LEU A 73 22.65 3.58 -15.16
CA LEU A 73 22.71 2.97 -13.83
C LEU A 73 22.82 1.45 -13.91
N MET A 74 21.90 0.81 -14.62
CA MET A 74 21.81 -0.65 -14.77
C MET A 74 21.38 -1.02 -16.20
N PRO A 75 22.27 -0.92 -17.19
CA PRO A 75 21.95 -1.28 -18.56
C PRO A 75 21.43 -2.72 -18.64
N GLY A 76 20.42 -2.94 -19.49
CA GLY A 76 19.80 -4.25 -19.67
C GLY A 76 18.88 -4.72 -18.52
N HIS A 77 18.57 -3.84 -17.58
CA HIS A 77 17.62 -4.15 -16.51
C HIS A 77 16.32 -3.34 -16.64
N VAL A 78 15.25 -3.88 -16.08
CA VAL A 78 14.00 -3.18 -15.82
C VAL A 78 14.04 -2.71 -14.37
N LEU A 79 13.83 -1.41 -14.15
CA LEU A 79 13.79 -0.83 -12.82
C LEU A 79 12.35 -0.56 -12.40
N PHE A 80 12.06 -0.84 -11.15
CA PHE A 80 10.75 -0.60 -10.53
C PHE A 80 10.88 0.46 -9.46
N GLY A 81 10.02 1.45 -9.49
CA GLY A 81 10.04 2.51 -8.47
C GLY A 81 8.73 3.29 -8.41
N GLU A 82 8.63 4.10 -7.38
CA GLU A 82 7.52 5.03 -7.21
C GLU A 82 7.93 6.42 -7.68
N VAL A 83 7.20 7.00 -8.62
CA VAL A 83 7.38 8.39 -9.03
C VAL A 83 6.99 9.29 -7.88
N TYR A 84 7.89 10.19 -7.53
CA TYR A 84 7.77 10.99 -6.33
C TYR A 84 8.26 12.43 -6.53
N LYS A 85 7.83 13.31 -5.63
CA LYS A 85 8.31 14.69 -5.52
C LYS A 85 8.23 15.09 -4.05
N TRP A 86 9.35 15.52 -3.48
CA TRP A 86 9.39 15.94 -2.08
C TRP A 86 8.39 17.05 -1.78
N GLY A 87 7.61 16.87 -0.70
CA GLY A 87 6.65 17.85 -0.22
C GLY A 87 5.39 18.03 -1.09
N ALA A 88 5.25 17.30 -2.19
CA ALA A 88 4.06 17.37 -3.04
C ALA A 88 3.01 16.33 -2.62
N PRO A 89 1.71 16.68 -2.63
CA PRO A 89 0.64 15.71 -2.40
C PRO A 89 0.46 14.77 -3.60
N PHE A 90 -0.06 13.57 -3.36
CA PHE A 90 -0.33 12.56 -4.40
C PHE A 90 -1.02 13.11 -5.65
N LYS A 91 -2.04 13.97 -5.47
CA LYS A 91 -2.79 14.58 -6.57
C LYS A 91 -1.89 15.36 -7.54
N GLU A 92 -0.93 16.11 -7.01
CA GLU A 92 0.04 16.87 -7.82
C GLU A 92 0.99 15.91 -8.55
N ILE A 93 1.57 14.93 -7.83
CA ILE A 93 2.48 13.93 -8.40
C ILE A 93 1.79 13.15 -9.52
N SER A 94 0.61 12.60 -9.25
CA SER A 94 -0.19 11.82 -10.19
C SER A 94 -0.62 12.65 -11.41
N GLY A 95 -1.00 13.91 -11.18
CA GLY A 95 -1.35 14.85 -12.25
C GLY A 95 -0.15 15.19 -13.14
N ALA A 96 1.03 15.42 -12.56
CA ALA A 96 2.26 15.71 -13.30
C ALA A 96 2.76 14.46 -14.05
N PHE A 97 2.74 13.29 -13.42
CA PHE A 97 3.18 12.02 -14.02
C PHE A 97 2.43 11.65 -15.31
N ARG A 98 1.14 11.97 -15.37
CA ARG A 98 0.28 11.68 -16.55
C ARG A 98 0.37 12.70 -17.66
N ARG A 99 1.15 13.77 -17.52
CA ARG A 99 1.33 14.76 -18.58
C ARG A 99 2.24 14.21 -19.69
N HIS A 100 2.00 14.66 -20.92
CA HIS A 100 2.85 14.31 -22.06
C HIS A 100 4.09 15.21 -22.18
N LYS A 101 4.21 16.25 -21.36
CA LYS A 101 5.36 17.17 -21.33
C LYS A 101 6.30 16.81 -20.19
N PRO A 102 7.63 16.93 -20.38
CA PRO A 102 8.61 16.67 -19.34
C PRO A 102 8.33 17.42 -18.02
N GLN A 103 8.49 16.71 -16.92
CA GLN A 103 8.32 17.20 -15.55
C GLN A 103 9.63 17.01 -14.76
N PRO A 104 10.59 17.96 -14.86
CA PRO A 104 11.95 17.77 -14.31
C PRO A 104 11.99 17.69 -12.77
N GLY A 105 10.93 18.14 -12.10
CA GLY A 105 10.84 18.04 -10.63
C GLY A 105 10.39 16.67 -10.10
N LEU A 106 9.99 15.75 -10.99
CA LEU A 106 9.68 14.38 -10.62
C LEU A 106 10.95 13.51 -10.66
N PHE A 107 11.05 12.57 -9.75
CA PHE A 107 12.09 11.53 -9.73
C PHE A 107 11.46 10.17 -9.38
N VAL A 108 12.23 9.10 -9.53
CA VAL A 108 11.77 7.74 -9.19
C VAL A 108 12.52 7.23 -7.96
N MET A 109 11.77 6.84 -6.94
CA MET A 109 12.28 6.14 -5.77
C MET A 109 12.27 4.64 -6.08
N MET A 110 13.42 4.11 -6.50
CA MET A 110 13.57 2.71 -6.93
C MET A 110 13.56 1.76 -5.74
N PHE A 111 12.96 0.60 -5.94
CA PHE A 111 12.90 -0.44 -4.92
C PHE A 111 13.21 -1.86 -5.44
N ASP A 112 13.32 -2.07 -6.74
CA ASP A 112 13.71 -3.37 -7.33
C ASP A 112 14.32 -3.17 -8.72
N ALA A 113 15.14 -4.14 -9.15
CA ALA A 113 15.71 -4.20 -10.49
C ALA A 113 15.78 -5.65 -10.95
N VAL A 114 15.37 -5.91 -12.20
CA VAL A 114 15.29 -7.26 -12.78
C VAL A 114 15.93 -7.25 -14.16
N PRO A 115 16.77 -8.21 -14.55
CA PRO A 115 17.25 -8.34 -15.93
C PRO A 115 16.08 -8.31 -16.92
N PHE A 116 16.26 -7.63 -18.06
CA PHE A 116 15.19 -7.51 -19.05
C PHE A 116 14.71 -8.85 -19.59
N GLU A 117 15.61 -9.83 -19.72
CA GLU A 117 15.28 -11.18 -20.14
C GLU A 117 14.37 -11.89 -19.13
N ASP A 118 14.70 -11.80 -17.83
CA ASP A 118 13.89 -12.37 -16.74
C ASP A 118 12.52 -11.67 -16.65
N TRP A 119 12.50 -10.36 -16.83
CA TRP A 119 11.24 -9.61 -16.88
C TRP A 119 10.36 -10.06 -18.05
N SER A 120 10.96 -10.26 -19.22
CA SER A 120 10.28 -10.78 -20.42
C SER A 120 9.78 -12.21 -20.23
N ALA A 121 10.54 -13.03 -19.51
CA ALA A 121 10.15 -14.38 -19.09
C ALA A 121 9.11 -14.39 -17.94
N ARG A 122 8.75 -13.24 -17.39
CA ARG A 122 7.79 -13.04 -16.28
C ARG A 122 8.25 -13.62 -14.95
N LYS A 123 9.51 -13.95 -14.78
CA LYS A 123 10.07 -14.56 -13.59
C LYS A 123 11.57 -14.29 -13.48
N CYS A 124 12.02 -13.93 -12.29
CA CYS A 124 13.43 -13.89 -11.91
C CYS A 124 13.59 -14.62 -10.57
N ASP A 125 14.34 -15.72 -10.56
CA ASP A 125 14.53 -16.54 -9.37
C ASP A 125 15.56 -15.94 -8.38
N LYS A 126 16.30 -14.90 -8.79
CA LYS A 126 17.24 -14.22 -7.90
C LYS A 126 16.52 -13.65 -6.69
N PRO A 127 17.01 -13.90 -5.46
CA PRO A 127 16.45 -13.36 -4.22
C PRO A 127 16.29 -11.82 -4.25
N TYR A 128 15.23 -11.32 -3.63
CA TYR A 128 14.99 -9.88 -3.57
C TYR A 128 16.18 -9.11 -3.00
N ILE A 129 16.78 -9.60 -1.91
CA ILE A 129 17.89 -8.91 -1.25
C ILE A 129 19.11 -8.75 -2.18
N GLU A 130 19.37 -9.72 -3.06
CA GLU A 130 20.46 -9.65 -4.03
C GLU A 130 20.19 -8.63 -5.12
N ARG A 131 18.94 -8.60 -5.64
CA ARG A 131 18.51 -7.61 -6.65
C ARG A 131 18.57 -6.20 -6.09
N TYR A 132 18.06 -6.01 -4.86
CA TYR A 132 18.10 -4.72 -4.16
C TYR A 132 19.53 -4.26 -3.87
N THR A 133 20.40 -5.15 -3.38
CA THR A 133 21.81 -4.85 -3.11
C THR A 133 22.54 -4.46 -4.41
N ALA A 134 22.27 -5.15 -5.51
CA ALA A 134 22.85 -4.81 -6.82
C ALA A 134 22.42 -3.41 -7.27
N LEU A 135 21.12 -3.08 -7.12
CA LEU A 135 20.57 -1.75 -7.41
C LEU A 135 21.21 -0.67 -6.53
N GLN A 136 21.30 -0.91 -5.23
CA GLN A 136 21.91 0.01 -4.28
C GLN A 136 23.39 0.26 -4.60
N ASN A 137 24.15 -0.79 -4.87
CA ASN A 137 25.56 -0.69 -5.25
C ASN A 137 25.75 0.05 -6.58
N ALA A 138 24.87 -0.17 -7.55
CA ALA A 138 24.91 0.57 -8.82
C ALA A 138 24.66 2.07 -8.58
N TRP A 139 23.66 2.42 -7.79
CA TRP A 139 23.35 3.80 -7.46
C TRP A 139 24.44 4.49 -6.64
N CYS A 140 25.05 3.78 -5.67
CA CYS A 140 26.18 4.34 -4.90
C CYS A 140 27.40 4.67 -5.77
N ARG A 141 27.62 3.91 -6.85
CA ARG A 141 28.70 4.19 -7.81
C ARG A 141 28.39 5.36 -8.75
N ASN A 142 27.12 5.50 -9.15
CA ASN A 142 26.65 6.52 -10.08
C ASN A 142 25.37 7.18 -9.55
N PRO A 143 25.42 7.97 -8.47
CA PRO A 143 24.23 8.60 -7.92
C PRO A 143 23.65 9.63 -8.90
N THR A 144 22.34 9.66 -9.02
CA THR A 144 21.61 10.64 -9.83
C THR A 144 20.41 11.18 -9.06
N VAL A 145 20.06 12.42 -9.32
CA VAL A 145 18.88 13.06 -8.68
C VAL A 145 17.55 12.62 -9.28
N SER A 146 17.56 12.05 -10.48
CA SER A 146 16.35 11.54 -11.15
C SER A 146 15.95 10.14 -10.71
N LEU A 147 16.89 9.38 -10.13
CA LEU A 147 16.68 8.01 -9.63
C LEU A 147 17.32 7.89 -8.25
N MET A 148 16.52 7.57 -7.26
CA MET A 148 16.97 7.33 -5.89
C MET A 148 16.60 5.91 -5.46
N VAL A 149 17.34 5.34 -4.53
CA VAL A 149 17.01 4.00 -3.98
C VAL A 149 16.24 4.19 -2.68
N ALA A 150 15.08 3.54 -2.57
CA ALA A 150 14.27 3.55 -1.36
C ALA A 150 15.06 2.91 -0.21
N PRO A 151 15.22 3.58 0.94
CA PRO A 151 15.93 3.02 2.07
C PRO A 151 15.21 1.79 2.63
N THR A 152 15.97 0.85 3.18
CA THR A 152 15.45 -0.32 3.87
C THR A 152 15.89 -0.33 5.33
N LEU A 153 15.07 -0.92 6.17
CA LEU A 153 15.29 -1.11 7.60
C LEU A 153 15.01 -2.56 7.97
N ASP A 154 15.60 -3.02 9.06
CA ASP A 154 15.24 -4.30 9.63
C ASP A 154 13.79 -4.31 10.10
N LEU A 155 13.15 -5.48 10.10
CA LEU A 155 11.76 -5.61 10.50
C LEU A 155 11.63 -5.42 12.03
N VAL A 156 11.23 -4.23 12.42
CA VAL A 156 10.96 -3.87 13.83
C VAL A 156 9.66 -3.06 13.88
N ALA A 157 8.69 -3.54 14.67
CA ALA A 157 7.41 -2.87 14.89
C ALA A 157 6.77 -2.31 13.60
N PRO A 158 6.43 -3.17 12.61
CA PRO A 158 6.05 -2.73 11.27
C PRO A 158 4.82 -1.83 11.24
N GLN A 159 3.86 -2.03 12.16
CA GLN A 159 2.68 -1.15 12.25
C GLN A 159 3.06 0.25 12.78
N ALA A 160 3.90 0.32 13.80
CA ALA A 160 4.37 1.61 14.33
C ALA A 160 5.20 2.37 13.28
N PHE A 161 6.04 1.66 12.52
CA PHE A 161 6.78 2.24 11.41
C PHE A 161 5.83 2.80 10.32
N ALA A 162 4.82 2.02 9.90
CA ALA A 162 3.84 2.49 8.91
C ALA A 162 3.10 3.75 9.38
N ASN A 163 2.69 3.79 10.65
CA ASN A 163 2.04 4.96 11.25
C ASN A 163 2.97 6.19 11.27
N ALA A 164 4.24 5.99 11.65
CA ALA A 164 5.24 7.06 11.67
C ALA A 164 5.51 7.62 10.26
N MET A 165 5.58 6.76 9.24
CA MET A 165 5.78 7.19 7.85
C MET A 165 4.63 8.09 7.38
N VAL A 166 3.39 7.73 7.67
CA VAL A 166 2.24 8.56 7.29
C VAL A 166 2.23 9.89 8.07
N ALA A 167 2.55 9.87 9.35
CA ALA A 167 2.63 11.08 10.17
C ALA A 167 3.71 12.07 9.68
N GLN A 168 4.79 11.59 9.05
CA GLN A 168 5.80 12.44 8.41
C GLN A 168 5.31 13.09 7.10
N GLY A 169 4.25 12.56 6.50
CA GLY A 169 3.73 12.99 5.21
C GLY A 169 4.48 12.40 4.01
N GLY A 170 3.80 12.34 2.87
CA GLY A 170 4.36 11.81 1.62
C GLY A 170 4.45 10.30 1.53
N HIS A 171 3.96 9.57 2.51
CA HIS A 171 3.93 8.11 2.56
C HIS A 171 2.53 7.58 2.86
N ASP A 172 2.22 6.39 2.33
CA ASP A 172 0.94 5.69 2.51
C ASP A 172 1.13 4.41 3.39
N GLY A 173 2.13 4.43 4.30
CA GLY A 173 2.47 3.33 5.18
C GLY A 173 3.86 2.73 4.95
N ALA A 174 3.96 1.42 5.02
CA ALA A 174 5.18 0.66 4.81
C ALA A 174 4.98 -0.48 3.79
N ILE A 175 6.08 -0.93 3.19
CA ILE A 175 6.17 -2.18 2.43
C ILE A 175 7.16 -3.09 3.13
N LEU A 176 6.73 -4.30 3.47
CA LEU A 176 7.61 -5.36 3.93
C LEU A 176 7.99 -6.21 2.71
N ARG A 177 9.25 -6.60 2.62
CA ARG A 177 9.74 -7.45 1.54
C ARG A 177 10.50 -8.63 2.09
N ARG A 178 10.13 -9.82 1.65
CA ARG A 178 10.84 -11.04 2.02
C ARG A 178 12.17 -11.10 1.26
N LYS A 179 13.25 -11.29 2.01
CA LYS A 179 14.64 -11.20 1.49
C LYS A 179 14.94 -12.22 0.39
N ASP A 180 14.41 -13.43 0.52
CA ASP A 180 14.62 -14.54 -0.43
C ASP A 180 13.63 -14.56 -1.60
N ALA A 181 12.67 -13.62 -1.62
CA ALA A 181 11.58 -13.66 -2.60
C ALA A 181 12.06 -13.52 -4.04
N PRO A 182 11.64 -14.42 -4.96
CA PRO A 182 11.81 -14.22 -6.38
C PRO A 182 10.97 -13.04 -6.87
N TRP A 183 11.30 -12.52 -8.05
CA TRP A 183 10.40 -11.62 -8.74
C TRP A 183 9.48 -12.43 -9.66
N MET A 184 8.18 -12.20 -9.56
CA MET A 184 7.16 -12.78 -10.42
C MET A 184 6.17 -11.70 -10.85
N ALA A 185 5.80 -11.73 -12.13
CA ALA A 185 4.79 -10.82 -12.63
C ALA A 185 3.42 -11.10 -11.97
N GLY A 186 2.69 -10.04 -11.60
CA GLY A 186 1.34 -10.14 -11.04
C GLY A 186 1.26 -9.94 -9.53
N ALA A 187 0.27 -10.56 -8.90
CA ALA A 187 0.02 -10.36 -7.47
C ALA A 187 0.90 -11.26 -6.60
N SER A 188 1.53 -10.68 -5.57
CA SER A 188 2.13 -11.43 -4.47
C SER A 188 1.08 -12.31 -3.80
N LYS A 189 1.38 -13.58 -3.61
CA LYS A 189 0.43 -14.57 -3.07
C LYS A 189 0.92 -15.20 -1.77
N ASN A 190 2.24 -15.26 -1.58
CA ASN A 190 2.88 -15.99 -0.48
C ASN A 190 3.67 -15.03 0.43
N GLY A 191 3.31 -13.77 0.50
CA GLY A 191 3.98 -12.79 1.35
C GLY A 191 5.31 -12.27 0.82
N GLU A 192 5.61 -12.41 -0.47
CA GLU A 192 6.83 -11.88 -1.09
C GLU A 192 6.96 -10.37 -0.87
N ALA A 193 5.84 -9.67 -0.94
CA ALA A 193 5.74 -8.26 -0.59
C ALA A 193 4.40 -8.00 0.13
N ILE A 194 4.45 -7.35 1.27
CA ILE A 194 3.29 -7.05 2.13
C ILE A 194 3.19 -5.54 2.31
N LYS A 195 2.04 -4.95 2.03
CA LYS A 195 1.77 -3.55 2.33
C LYS A 195 1.13 -3.42 3.70
N VAL A 196 1.70 -2.58 4.53
CA VAL A 196 1.20 -2.21 5.85
C VAL A 196 0.72 -0.77 5.76
N LYS A 197 -0.57 -0.57 6.01
CA LYS A 197 -1.18 0.76 6.03
C LYS A 197 -1.30 1.27 7.46
N PRO A 198 -1.35 2.59 7.67
CA PRO A 198 -1.59 3.14 9.00
C PRO A 198 -2.93 2.62 9.52
N VAL A 199 -2.96 2.35 10.79
CA VAL A 199 -4.18 2.00 11.50
C VAL A 199 -4.30 2.95 12.69
N GLN A 200 -5.38 3.70 12.71
CA GLN A 200 -5.85 4.44 13.88
C GLN A 200 -7.06 3.70 14.43
N SER A 201 -7.24 3.68 15.73
CA SER A 201 -8.41 3.11 16.37
C SER A 201 -9.04 4.15 17.28
N LEU A 202 -10.35 4.27 17.19
CA LEU A 202 -11.17 5.12 18.06
C LEU A 202 -12.39 4.33 18.54
N ASP A 203 -12.80 4.62 19.76
CA ASP A 203 -14.03 4.11 20.34
C ASP A 203 -15.14 5.14 20.08
N LEU A 204 -15.99 4.87 19.12
CA LEU A 204 -16.92 5.85 18.56
C LEU A 204 -18.37 5.55 18.93
N GLU A 205 -19.15 6.63 19.10
CA GLU A 205 -20.59 6.54 19.31
C GLU A 205 -21.28 5.91 18.09
N VAL A 206 -22.12 4.91 18.34
CA VAL A 206 -22.94 4.25 17.32
C VAL A 206 -24.27 4.97 17.18
N HIS A 207 -24.45 5.67 16.08
CA HIS A 207 -25.65 6.45 15.77
C HIS A 207 -26.77 5.65 15.12
N GLY A 208 -26.43 4.45 14.59
CA GLY A 208 -27.42 3.60 13.93
C GLY A 208 -26.77 2.46 13.17
N TRP A 209 -27.61 1.79 12.39
CA TRP A 209 -27.18 0.73 11.47
C TRP A 209 -27.86 0.92 10.10
N PHE A 210 -27.31 0.31 9.08
CA PHE A 210 -27.89 0.33 7.73
C PHE A 210 -28.01 -1.06 7.13
N ARG A 211 -28.96 -1.23 6.24
CA ARG A 211 -29.22 -2.51 5.57
C ARG A 211 -28.14 -2.81 4.54
N GLY A 212 -27.73 -4.08 4.46
CA GLY A 212 -26.75 -4.54 3.48
C GLY A 212 -27.31 -4.58 2.04
N LYS A 213 -26.39 -4.81 1.09
CA LYS A 213 -26.70 -4.99 -0.34
C LYS A 213 -26.10 -6.32 -0.82
N GLY A 214 -26.57 -6.81 -1.97
CA GLY A 214 -26.08 -8.05 -2.58
C GLY A 214 -26.22 -9.24 -1.62
N LYS A 215 -25.13 -9.94 -1.30
CA LYS A 215 -25.14 -11.09 -0.38
C LYS A 215 -25.59 -10.76 1.05
N HIS A 216 -25.61 -9.48 1.43
CA HIS A 216 -26.04 -9.01 2.75
C HIS A 216 -27.41 -8.32 2.75
N ALA A 217 -28.22 -8.45 1.67
CA ALA A 217 -29.49 -7.74 1.52
C ALA A 217 -30.50 -7.99 2.66
N ASN A 218 -30.45 -9.18 3.29
CA ASN A 218 -31.35 -9.58 4.38
C ASN A 218 -30.76 -9.40 5.79
N ARG A 219 -29.61 -8.72 5.93
CA ARG A 219 -28.91 -8.48 7.18
C ARG A 219 -28.30 -7.09 7.23
N ALA A 220 -27.69 -6.71 8.35
CA ALA A 220 -27.03 -5.42 8.46
C ALA A 220 -25.86 -5.29 7.47
N GLY A 221 -25.78 -4.17 6.79
CA GLY A 221 -24.63 -3.74 6.00
C GLY A 221 -23.48 -3.30 6.88
N GLY A 222 -23.80 -2.73 8.03
CA GLY A 222 -22.88 -2.22 9.02
C GLY A 222 -23.56 -1.24 9.96
N ILE A 223 -22.75 -0.42 10.61
CA ILE A 223 -23.19 0.63 11.53
C ILE A 223 -22.78 2.01 11.02
N THR A 224 -23.47 3.04 11.46
CA THR A 224 -23.08 4.44 11.29
C THR A 224 -22.53 4.95 12.61
N VAL A 225 -21.32 5.48 12.62
CA VAL A 225 -20.65 6.04 13.80
C VAL A 225 -20.52 7.55 13.69
N LEU A 226 -20.41 8.23 14.83
CA LEU A 226 -20.23 9.67 14.94
C LEU A 226 -18.84 9.99 15.48
N TYR A 227 -18.12 10.89 14.80
CA TYR A 227 -16.86 11.45 15.27
C TYR A 227 -16.84 12.95 14.97
N ARG A 228 -16.63 13.78 15.99
CA ARG A 228 -16.60 15.25 15.88
C ARG A 228 -17.77 15.84 15.07
N GLY A 229 -18.98 15.29 15.26
CA GLY A 229 -20.18 15.72 14.55
C GLY A 229 -20.32 15.18 13.12
N VAL A 230 -19.38 14.39 12.63
CA VAL A 230 -19.41 13.80 11.28
C VAL A 230 -19.76 12.32 11.35
N GLN A 231 -20.78 11.92 10.59
CA GLN A 231 -21.20 10.52 10.48
C GLN A 231 -20.40 9.78 9.42
N THR A 232 -19.99 8.55 9.75
CA THR A 232 -19.31 7.63 8.82
C THR A 232 -19.94 6.25 8.89
N ASP A 233 -20.21 5.65 7.72
CA ASP A 233 -20.69 4.29 7.61
C ASP A 233 -19.53 3.30 7.68
N VAL A 234 -19.62 2.32 8.60
CA VAL A 234 -18.66 1.25 8.82
C VAL A 234 -19.27 -0.05 8.34
N GLY A 235 -18.91 -0.48 7.14
CA GLY A 235 -19.49 -1.68 6.48
C GLY A 235 -18.61 -2.92 6.54
N THR A 236 -17.38 -2.84 7.07
CA THR A 236 -16.42 -3.95 7.13
C THR A 236 -16.06 -4.32 8.56
N GLY A 237 -15.51 -5.53 8.77
CA GLY A 237 -15.09 -6.02 10.08
C GLY A 237 -16.12 -6.89 10.79
N PHE A 238 -17.38 -6.87 10.40
CA PHE A 238 -18.45 -7.68 10.99
C PHE A 238 -18.43 -9.11 10.48
N SER A 239 -18.65 -10.05 11.38
CA SER A 239 -19.03 -11.43 11.05
C SER A 239 -20.48 -11.50 10.52
N ASP A 240 -20.81 -12.57 9.83
CA ASP A 240 -22.18 -12.81 9.35
C ASP A 240 -23.18 -12.87 10.51
N ARG A 241 -22.78 -13.47 11.64
CA ARG A 241 -23.58 -13.55 12.86
C ARG A 241 -23.91 -12.18 13.45
N GLU A 242 -22.92 -11.29 13.60
CA GLU A 242 -23.15 -9.93 14.10
C GLU A 242 -24.12 -9.15 13.20
N ARG A 243 -23.99 -9.31 11.89
CA ARG A 243 -24.90 -8.67 10.93
C ARG A 243 -26.35 -9.17 11.07
N GLU A 244 -26.55 -10.46 11.35
CA GLU A 244 -27.86 -11.07 11.59
C GLU A 244 -28.44 -10.60 12.92
N GLU A 245 -27.64 -10.57 13.97
CA GLU A 245 -28.04 -10.09 15.31
C GLU A 245 -28.48 -8.63 15.28
N ILE A 246 -27.72 -7.73 14.62
CA ILE A 246 -28.08 -6.32 14.46
C ILE A 246 -29.40 -6.17 13.69
N ALA A 247 -29.56 -6.90 12.59
CA ALA A 247 -30.76 -6.81 11.77
C ALA A 247 -32.00 -7.36 12.49
N ALA A 248 -31.87 -8.46 13.26
CA ALA A 248 -32.93 -9.05 14.01
C ALA A 248 -33.37 -8.16 15.20
N ALA A 249 -32.44 -7.55 15.90
CA ALA A 249 -32.70 -6.61 16.98
C ALA A 249 -33.20 -5.23 16.51
N GLY A 250 -32.97 -4.89 15.24
CA GLY A 250 -33.26 -3.56 14.70
C GLY A 250 -32.38 -2.45 15.24
N GLN A 251 -31.35 -2.78 16.00
CA GLN A 251 -30.40 -1.85 16.63
C GLN A 251 -29.04 -2.49 16.86
N ALA A 252 -28.01 -1.69 17.07
CA ALA A 252 -26.71 -2.16 17.50
C ALA A 252 -26.76 -2.65 18.96
N PRO A 253 -25.98 -3.67 19.34
CA PRO A 253 -26.00 -4.24 20.70
C PRO A 253 -25.32 -3.34 21.75
N CYS A 254 -24.53 -2.36 21.32
CA CYS A 254 -23.82 -1.41 22.19
C CYS A 254 -23.78 -0.03 21.55
N GLY A 255 -23.79 1.01 22.39
CA GLY A 255 -23.71 2.43 21.96
C GLY A 255 -22.31 2.88 21.55
N ILE A 256 -21.25 2.11 21.84
CA ILE A 256 -19.86 2.42 21.50
C ILE A 256 -19.22 1.22 20.80
N ALA A 257 -18.53 1.52 19.71
CA ALA A 257 -17.80 0.55 18.92
C ALA A 257 -16.35 1.00 18.68
N GLU A 258 -15.41 0.06 18.80
CA GLU A 258 -14.04 0.29 18.34
C GLU A 258 -14.00 0.19 16.83
N VAL A 259 -13.50 1.25 16.20
CA VAL A 259 -13.37 1.37 14.75
C VAL A 259 -11.94 1.69 14.36
N GLU A 260 -11.32 0.80 13.62
CA GLU A 260 -10.06 1.07 12.93
C GLU A 260 -10.32 1.84 11.64
N PHE A 261 -9.43 2.77 11.31
CA PHE A 261 -9.46 3.52 10.05
C PHE A 261 -8.07 4.00 9.67
N MET A 262 -7.88 4.41 8.41
CA MET A 262 -6.57 4.87 7.92
C MET A 262 -6.26 6.29 8.34
N GLU A 263 -7.17 7.20 8.03
CA GLU A 263 -7.04 8.65 8.25
C GLU A 263 -8.43 9.31 8.18
N LEU A 264 -8.49 10.58 8.53
CA LEU A 264 -9.67 11.40 8.26
C LEU A 264 -9.60 11.96 6.84
N THR A 265 -10.73 11.93 6.14
CA THR A 265 -10.88 12.64 4.86
C THR A 265 -10.96 14.15 5.08
N GLU A 266 -10.85 14.96 4.00
CA GLU A 266 -11.04 16.42 4.05
C GLU A 266 -12.39 16.80 4.65
N ASP A 267 -13.44 15.97 4.45
CA ASP A 267 -14.78 16.16 5.02
C ASP A 267 -14.91 15.63 6.45
N GLY A 268 -13.83 15.19 7.10
CA GLY A 268 -13.82 14.67 8.47
C GLY A 268 -14.36 13.23 8.62
N LYS A 269 -14.63 12.51 7.53
CA LYS A 269 -15.05 11.11 7.58
C LYS A 269 -13.87 10.18 7.79
N LEU A 270 -14.13 9.01 8.38
CA LEU A 270 -13.14 7.94 8.49
C LEU A 270 -12.90 7.30 7.11
N ARG A 271 -11.64 7.21 6.68
CA ARG A 271 -11.26 6.53 5.45
C ARG A 271 -11.01 5.05 5.71
N GLU A 272 -11.61 4.19 4.89
CA GLU A 272 -11.54 2.71 4.99
C GLU A 272 -11.87 2.18 6.41
N PRO A 273 -13.01 2.61 7.03
CA PRO A 273 -13.31 2.24 8.40
C PRO A 273 -13.63 0.75 8.52
N ARG A 274 -13.23 0.16 9.65
CA ARG A 274 -13.42 -1.24 9.96
C ARG A 274 -13.82 -1.43 11.41
N PHE A 275 -14.92 -2.11 11.64
CA PHE A 275 -15.36 -2.53 12.97
C PHE A 275 -14.39 -3.57 13.56
N LYS A 276 -14.04 -3.40 14.84
CA LYS A 276 -13.17 -4.30 15.61
C LYS A 276 -13.90 -5.00 16.72
N GLY A 277 -14.81 -4.32 17.36
CA GLY A 277 -15.56 -4.88 18.48
C GLY A 277 -16.48 -3.87 19.13
N TRP A 278 -17.36 -4.38 19.98
CA TRP A 278 -18.23 -3.57 20.83
C TRP A 278 -17.51 -3.22 22.13
N ARG A 279 -17.65 -1.95 22.56
CA ARG A 279 -17.01 -1.45 23.78
C ARG A 279 -17.99 -1.40 24.93
N TYR A 280 -18.38 -2.58 25.42
CA TYR A 280 -19.24 -2.71 26.60
C TYR A 280 -18.60 -2.20 27.89
N ASP A 281 -17.31 -2.02 27.90
CA ASP A 281 -16.46 -1.54 28.99
C ASP A 281 -16.36 -0.02 29.06
N LYS A 282 -16.89 0.71 28.06
CA LYS A 282 -16.83 2.18 27.98
C LYS A 282 -18.20 2.82 28.09
N GLU A 283 -18.26 3.93 28.81
CA GLU A 283 -19.45 4.78 28.95
C GLU A 283 -19.43 6.01 28.04
N GLN A 284 -18.23 6.42 27.58
CA GLN A 284 -18.07 7.58 26.72
C GLN A 284 -17.19 7.27 25.50
N PRO A 285 -17.58 7.74 24.31
CA PRO A 285 -16.78 7.62 23.10
C PRO A 285 -15.60 8.60 23.09
N ASP A 286 -14.64 8.34 22.23
CA ASP A 286 -13.59 9.27 21.88
C ASP A 286 -14.17 10.44 21.06
N THR A 287 -13.72 11.69 21.33
CA THR A 287 -14.27 12.94 20.76
C THR A 287 -13.26 13.70 19.90
#